data_0bfa6708e8f8c7c32ec42d1c9eb1bcc5
#
_entry.id   0bfa6708e8f8c7c32ec42d1c9eb1bcc5
#
_cell.length_a   1.000
_cell.length_b   1.000
_cell.length_c   1.000
_cell.angle_alpha   90.00
_cell.angle_beta   90.00
_cell.angle_gamma   90.00
#
_symmetry.space_group_name_H-M   'P 1'
#
loop_
_entity.id
_entity.type
_entity.pdbx_description
1 polymer ?
#
loop_
_entity_poly.entity_id
_entity_poly.type
_entity_poly.pdbx_seq_one_letter_code
_entity_poly.pdbx_strand_id
1 'polypeptide(L)'
;MYFKLTEQQRALKKEFDDFFRAEMKNAPPVYQYETLLEAMYATDEGWEFNENMRKKLVEKGWYIRHWPKEYGGDEAPLLEQLIFNESHAYYHAPGIDGFGIGMFAPTLMLYASEEQKKRLLPPIARGEVQYCQGWSEPNAGSDLASLKTTAIKEGDYYVVNGQKIWITAAHRADHMFLLARTDPSQKRGGGLSVFNVDMALPGIEVRPIKYMNGVHLYNEVFFTDVKIHESERIGPENQGWGMTRDTMNFERSGAGAYAAIRRTLEKLIEYVKTTRRNGKFLSEDPLVRQKIARIYADMEAGRALSYRIAWLQEKGNLRFSPAAASESKVFATELSQRVADFAIEIMGLHGQIEHSKWSPLDGAMIEGYQASIAAVIYAGSNEIQRNIIAWVGLGLPRLKGMG
;
A
#
# COMPACT_ATOMS: atom_id res chain seq x y z
N MET A 1 15.25 19.45 -14.05
CA MET A 1 13.98 18.70 -14.02
C MET A 1 12.88 19.67 -13.66
N TYR A 2 11.87 19.83 -14.51
CA TYR A 2 10.83 20.84 -14.33
C TYR A 2 9.49 20.11 -14.21
N PHE A 3 8.94 20.04 -13.01
CA PHE A 3 7.71 19.28 -12.73
C PHE A 3 6.42 20.14 -12.75
N LYS A 4 6.36 21.15 -13.63
CA LYS A 4 5.10 21.85 -13.86
C LYS A 4 4.17 20.99 -14.69
N LEU A 5 2.97 20.76 -14.17
CA LEU A 5 1.90 20.11 -14.93
C LEU A 5 1.55 20.94 -16.16
N THR A 6 1.35 20.27 -17.28
CA THR A 6 0.78 20.87 -18.49
C THR A 6 -0.65 21.34 -18.24
N GLU A 7 -1.22 22.08 -19.16
CA GLU A 7 -2.63 22.53 -19.07
C GLU A 7 -3.60 21.34 -19.04
N GLN A 8 -3.34 20.35 -19.87
CA GLN A 8 -4.11 19.10 -19.91
C GLN A 8 -4.01 18.32 -18.58
N GLN A 9 -2.82 18.20 -18.02
CA GLN A 9 -2.60 17.51 -16.74
C GLN A 9 -3.26 18.26 -15.56
N ARG A 10 -3.28 19.59 -15.59
CA ARG A 10 -4.04 20.40 -14.61
C ARG A 10 -5.53 20.19 -14.72
N ALA A 11 -6.06 20.11 -15.95
CA ALA A 11 -7.48 19.83 -16.19
C ALA A 11 -7.84 18.42 -15.66
N LEU A 12 -7.00 17.41 -15.97
CA LEU A 12 -7.18 16.05 -15.48
C LEU A 12 -7.13 15.98 -13.94
N LYS A 13 -6.16 16.67 -13.32
CA LYS A 13 -6.09 16.75 -11.85
C LYS A 13 -7.36 17.36 -11.27
N LYS A 14 -7.86 18.42 -11.88
CA LYS A 14 -9.10 19.07 -11.43
C LYS A 14 -10.29 18.13 -11.53
N GLU A 15 -10.39 17.33 -12.59
CA GLU A 15 -11.44 16.34 -12.75
C GLU A 15 -11.41 15.28 -11.63
N PHE A 16 -10.23 14.75 -11.32
CA PHE A 16 -10.05 13.80 -10.20
C PHE A 16 -10.40 14.47 -8.85
N ASP A 17 -9.88 15.66 -8.60
CA ASP A 17 -10.14 16.40 -7.37
C ASP A 17 -11.63 16.69 -7.16
N ASP A 18 -12.34 17.12 -8.23
CA ASP A 18 -13.77 17.42 -8.16
C ASP A 18 -14.60 16.15 -7.90
N PHE A 19 -14.26 15.05 -8.54
CA PHE A 19 -14.92 13.76 -8.33
C PHE A 19 -14.73 13.28 -6.89
N PHE A 20 -13.49 13.12 -6.43
CA PHE A 20 -13.22 12.60 -5.09
C PHE A 20 -13.79 13.53 -4.01
N ARG A 21 -13.71 14.85 -4.20
CA ARG A 21 -14.33 15.81 -3.29
C ARG A 21 -15.84 15.62 -3.19
N ALA A 22 -16.51 15.36 -4.29
CA ALA A 22 -17.96 15.15 -4.32
C ALA A 22 -18.35 13.83 -3.64
N GLU A 23 -17.67 12.74 -3.99
CA GLU A 23 -17.95 11.41 -3.45
C GLU A 23 -17.68 11.31 -1.95
N MET A 24 -16.56 11.86 -1.48
CA MET A 24 -16.19 11.81 -0.08
C MET A 24 -17.05 12.66 0.86
N LYS A 25 -17.94 13.50 0.34
CA LYS A 25 -18.97 14.16 1.17
C LYS A 25 -19.98 13.18 1.77
N ASN A 26 -20.18 12.05 1.11
CA ASN A 26 -21.11 11.00 1.52
C ASN A 26 -20.40 9.82 2.20
N ALA A 27 -19.10 9.98 2.49
CA ALA A 27 -18.33 8.91 3.13
C ALA A 27 -18.83 8.66 4.57
N PRO A 28 -18.91 7.40 5.00
CA PRO A 28 -19.18 7.04 6.39
C PRO A 28 -18.23 7.74 7.36
N PRO A 29 -18.67 8.00 8.61
CA PRO A 29 -17.86 8.68 9.61
C PRO A 29 -16.47 8.07 9.82
N VAL A 30 -16.32 6.75 9.69
CA VAL A 30 -15.05 6.03 9.81
C VAL A 30 -13.94 6.62 8.92
N TYR A 31 -14.27 7.17 7.75
CA TYR A 31 -13.30 7.83 6.86
C TYR A 31 -12.82 9.20 7.34
N GLN A 32 -13.37 9.74 8.42
CA GLN A 32 -12.96 11.03 8.97
C GLN A 32 -11.79 10.91 9.94
N TYR A 33 -11.74 9.81 10.71
CA TYR A 33 -10.80 9.60 11.80
C TYR A 33 -9.85 8.40 11.57
N GLU A 34 -10.30 7.30 10.98
CA GLU A 34 -9.46 6.13 10.71
C GLU A 34 -8.46 6.37 9.57
N THR A 35 -7.42 5.57 9.51
CA THR A 35 -6.58 5.50 8.31
C THR A 35 -7.36 4.92 7.15
N LEU A 36 -6.89 5.12 5.91
CA LEU A 36 -7.64 4.67 4.74
C LEU A 36 -7.89 3.15 4.73
N LEU A 37 -6.86 2.35 5.06
CA LEU A 37 -7.00 0.89 5.07
C LEU A 37 -7.95 0.42 6.18
N GLU A 38 -7.88 1.02 7.36
CA GLU A 38 -8.79 0.72 8.46
C GLU A 38 -10.23 1.07 8.10
N ALA A 39 -10.45 2.27 7.56
CA ALA A 39 -11.77 2.70 7.10
C ALA A 39 -12.36 1.78 6.03
N MET A 40 -11.52 1.28 5.10
CA MET A 40 -11.95 0.39 4.02
C MET A 40 -12.35 -1.01 4.51
N TYR A 41 -11.61 -1.58 5.47
CA TYR A 41 -11.69 -3.01 5.74
C TYR A 41 -12.26 -3.38 7.11
N ALA A 42 -12.26 -2.47 8.08
CA ALA A 42 -12.57 -2.80 9.46
C ALA A 42 -14.08 -2.90 9.76
N THR A 43 -14.94 -2.23 9.00
CA THR A 43 -16.38 -2.20 9.19
C THR A 43 -17.13 -2.58 7.92
N ASP A 44 -18.37 -3.10 8.06
CA ASP A 44 -19.18 -3.43 6.89
C ASP A 44 -19.61 -2.19 6.11
N GLU A 45 -19.93 -1.07 6.81
CA GLU A 45 -20.27 0.20 6.19
C GLU A 45 -19.08 0.78 5.39
N GLY A 46 -17.88 0.74 5.98
CA GLY A 46 -16.66 1.17 5.29
C GLY A 46 -16.35 0.32 4.07
N TRP A 47 -16.54 -0.99 4.18
CA TRP A 47 -16.37 -1.93 3.08
C TRP A 47 -17.36 -1.69 1.95
N GLU A 48 -18.66 -1.54 2.25
CA GLU A 48 -19.70 -1.24 1.25
C GLU A 48 -19.39 0.06 0.50
N PHE A 49 -18.95 1.11 1.21
CA PHE A 49 -18.54 2.37 0.59
C PHE A 49 -17.32 2.18 -0.32
N ASN A 50 -16.34 1.36 0.10
CA ASN A 50 -15.18 1.00 -0.71
C ASN A 50 -15.58 0.29 -2.01
N GLU A 51 -16.47 -0.69 -1.95
CA GLU A 51 -16.96 -1.41 -3.14
C GLU A 51 -17.74 -0.48 -4.09
N ASN A 52 -18.59 0.40 -3.53
CA ASN A 52 -19.33 1.37 -4.33
C ASN A 52 -18.40 2.38 -5.02
N MET A 53 -17.35 2.83 -4.35
CA MET A 53 -16.33 3.69 -4.96
C MET A 53 -15.60 2.94 -6.09
N ARG A 54 -15.24 1.67 -5.88
CA ARG A 54 -14.59 0.82 -6.89
C ARG A 54 -15.43 0.72 -8.16
N LYS A 55 -16.72 0.46 -8.03
CA LYS A 55 -17.65 0.42 -9.17
C LYS A 55 -17.62 1.74 -9.96
N LYS A 56 -17.68 2.89 -9.28
CA LYS A 56 -17.59 4.20 -9.91
C LYS A 56 -16.26 4.44 -10.62
N LEU A 57 -15.15 3.99 -10.05
CA LEU A 57 -13.83 4.08 -10.69
C LEU A 57 -13.73 3.21 -11.94
N VAL A 58 -14.33 2.01 -11.92
CA VAL A 58 -14.43 1.13 -13.08
C VAL A 58 -15.29 1.76 -14.18
N GLU A 59 -16.49 2.28 -13.84
CA GLU A 59 -17.40 2.96 -14.78
C GLU A 59 -16.75 4.16 -15.46
N LYS A 60 -15.88 4.89 -14.75
CA LYS A 60 -15.11 6.01 -15.29
C LYS A 60 -13.88 5.58 -16.11
N GLY A 61 -13.55 4.29 -16.16
CA GLY A 61 -12.33 3.81 -16.77
C GLY A 61 -11.06 4.19 -16.01
N TRP A 62 -11.16 4.59 -14.73
CA TRP A 62 -10.00 5.08 -13.96
C TRP A 62 -9.32 4.00 -13.13
N TYR A 63 -9.98 2.86 -12.92
CA TYR A 63 -9.51 1.79 -12.04
C TYR A 63 -8.21 1.15 -12.54
N ILE A 64 -8.09 0.92 -13.85
CA ILE A 64 -6.94 0.25 -14.48
C ILE A 64 -6.32 1.06 -15.63
N ARG A 65 -6.44 2.40 -15.61
CA ARG A 65 -5.98 3.27 -16.72
C ARG A 65 -4.54 3.00 -17.17
N HIS A 66 -3.65 2.65 -16.26
CA HIS A 66 -2.24 2.40 -16.53
C HIS A 66 -1.95 1.02 -17.16
N TRP A 67 -2.95 0.12 -17.21
CA TRP A 67 -2.76 -1.18 -17.81
C TRP A 67 -2.65 -1.09 -19.33
N PRO A 68 -2.00 -2.09 -19.99
CA PRO A 68 -2.01 -2.24 -21.44
C PRO A 68 -3.44 -2.32 -21.98
N LYS A 69 -3.63 -1.79 -23.20
CA LYS A 69 -4.95 -1.79 -23.88
C LYS A 69 -5.49 -3.20 -24.11
N GLU A 70 -4.61 -4.16 -24.36
CA GLU A 70 -5.00 -5.58 -24.53
C GLU A 70 -5.69 -6.17 -23.30
N TYR A 71 -5.48 -5.57 -22.09
CA TYR A 71 -6.11 -5.97 -20.84
C TYR A 71 -7.16 -4.97 -20.35
N GLY A 72 -7.59 -4.05 -21.21
CA GLY A 72 -8.68 -3.09 -20.94
C GLY A 72 -8.26 -1.77 -20.33
N GLY A 73 -6.96 -1.49 -20.20
CA GLY A 73 -6.44 -0.20 -19.77
C GLY A 73 -6.31 0.80 -20.93
N ASP A 74 -5.84 1.99 -20.62
CA ASP A 74 -5.61 3.09 -21.57
C ASP A 74 -4.11 3.30 -21.88
N GLU A 75 -3.20 2.53 -21.24
CA GLU A 75 -1.76 2.79 -21.26
C GLU A 75 -1.43 4.20 -20.79
N ALA A 76 -2.20 4.71 -19.81
CA ALA A 76 -2.04 6.06 -19.32
C ALA A 76 -0.60 6.31 -18.86
N PRO A 77 0.00 7.47 -19.19
CA PRO A 77 1.36 7.81 -18.77
C PRO A 77 1.52 7.73 -17.25
N LEU A 78 2.68 7.31 -16.79
CA LEU A 78 2.97 7.19 -15.34
C LEU A 78 2.75 8.50 -14.58
N LEU A 79 3.01 9.63 -15.21
CA LEU A 79 2.75 10.94 -14.60
C LEU A 79 1.24 11.19 -14.38
N GLU A 80 0.37 10.73 -15.27
CA GLU A 80 -1.08 10.85 -15.08
C GLU A 80 -1.58 9.91 -13.98
N GLN A 81 -1.02 8.71 -13.88
CA GLN A 81 -1.30 7.80 -12.78
C GLN A 81 -0.85 8.40 -11.44
N LEU A 82 0.29 9.07 -11.42
CA LEU A 82 0.78 9.76 -10.22
C LEU A 82 -0.15 10.90 -9.80
N ILE A 83 -0.69 11.67 -10.75
CA ILE A 83 -1.69 12.72 -10.50
C ILE A 83 -2.97 12.11 -9.91
N PHE A 84 -3.42 10.97 -10.46
CA PHE A 84 -4.56 10.23 -9.92
C PHE A 84 -4.31 9.79 -8.48
N ASN A 85 -3.16 9.16 -8.22
CA ASN A 85 -2.78 8.66 -6.89
C ASN A 85 -2.66 9.80 -5.87
N GLU A 86 -2.15 10.98 -6.25
CA GLU A 86 -2.14 12.17 -5.39
C GLU A 86 -3.55 12.63 -5.04
N SER A 87 -4.45 12.74 -6.01
CA SER A 87 -5.83 13.16 -5.77
C SER A 87 -6.59 12.14 -4.92
N HIS A 88 -6.50 10.85 -5.27
CA HIS A 88 -7.11 9.75 -4.53
C HIS A 88 -6.70 9.76 -3.04
N ALA A 89 -5.40 9.81 -2.76
CA ALA A 89 -4.88 9.80 -1.38
C ALA A 89 -5.16 11.10 -0.63
N TYR A 90 -5.13 12.26 -1.29
CA TYR A 90 -5.45 13.55 -0.66
C TYR A 90 -6.89 13.59 -0.15
N TYR A 91 -7.84 13.09 -0.95
CA TYR A 91 -9.24 13.03 -0.53
C TYR A 91 -9.55 11.82 0.36
N HIS A 92 -8.56 10.98 0.67
CA HIS A 92 -8.76 9.77 1.49
C HIS A 92 -9.81 8.85 0.90
N ALA A 93 -9.83 8.75 -0.43
CA ALA A 93 -10.82 7.99 -1.16
C ALA A 93 -10.47 6.50 -1.18
N PRO A 94 -11.46 5.60 -0.98
CA PRO A 94 -11.28 4.16 -1.15
C PRO A 94 -11.47 3.72 -2.60
N GLY A 95 -11.64 2.42 -2.83
CA GLY A 95 -12.02 1.85 -4.12
C GLY A 95 -10.89 1.18 -4.88
N ILE A 96 -9.65 1.24 -4.39
CA ILE A 96 -8.49 0.63 -5.05
C ILE A 96 -8.07 -0.65 -4.34
N ASP A 97 -8.09 -1.78 -5.05
CA ASP A 97 -7.45 -3.01 -4.60
C ASP A 97 -5.96 -3.00 -4.96
N GLY A 98 -5.13 -2.50 -4.05
CA GLY A 98 -3.69 -2.41 -4.27
C GLY A 98 -3.00 -3.76 -4.46
N PHE A 99 -3.54 -4.86 -3.94
CA PHE A 99 -2.98 -6.20 -4.11
C PHE A 99 -3.38 -6.81 -5.45
N GLY A 100 -4.64 -6.68 -5.84
CA GLY A 100 -5.14 -7.18 -7.12
C GLY A 100 -4.56 -6.42 -8.31
N ILE A 101 -4.92 -5.12 -8.43
CA ILE A 101 -4.53 -4.33 -9.62
C ILE A 101 -3.07 -3.86 -9.60
N GLY A 102 -2.49 -3.63 -8.41
CA GLY A 102 -1.15 -3.06 -8.28
C GLY A 102 -0.03 -4.09 -8.18
N MET A 103 -0.33 -5.33 -7.78
CA MET A 103 0.68 -6.36 -7.56
C MET A 103 0.41 -7.65 -8.32
N PHE A 104 -0.74 -8.29 -8.12
CA PHE A 104 -1.01 -9.60 -8.72
C PHE A 104 -1.23 -9.50 -10.23
N ALA A 105 -2.01 -8.55 -10.71
CA ALA A 105 -2.24 -8.38 -12.14
C ALA A 105 -0.96 -8.09 -12.94
N PRO A 106 -0.05 -7.19 -12.53
CA PRO A 106 1.25 -7.05 -13.17
C PRO A 106 2.08 -8.35 -13.18
N THR A 107 1.99 -9.16 -12.12
CA THR A 107 2.63 -10.48 -12.08
C THR A 107 2.03 -11.42 -13.11
N LEU A 108 0.69 -11.44 -13.24
CA LEU A 108 0.00 -12.22 -14.28
C LEU A 108 0.42 -11.78 -15.68
N MET A 109 0.45 -10.48 -15.95
CA MET A 109 0.85 -9.94 -17.26
C MET A 109 2.24 -10.39 -17.68
N LEU A 110 3.19 -10.50 -16.74
CA LEU A 110 4.57 -10.87 -16.99
C LEU A 110 4.80 -12.39 -17.07
N TYR A 111 4.11 -13.18 -16.26
CA TYR A 111 4.51 -14.57 -15.99
C TYR A 111 3.42 -15.61 -16.22
N ALA A 112 2.14 -15.21 -16.27
CA ALA A 112 1.05 -16.15 -16.45
C ALA A 112 0.95 -16.64 -17.90
N SER A 113 0.38 -17.83 -18.09
CA SER A 113 0.00 -18.32 -19.42
C SER A 113 -1.13 -17.46 -20.01
N GLU A 114 -1.28 -17.49 -21.32
CA GLU A 114 -2.37 -16.76 -21.99
C GLU A 114 -3.76 -17.22 -21.51
N GLU A 115 -3.91 -18.50 -21.17
CA GLU A 115 -5.14 -19.02 -20.57
C GLU A 115 -5.40 -18.41 -19.19
N GLN A 116 -4.38 -18.37 -18.34
CA GLN A 116 -4.47 -17.74 -17.02
C GLN A 116 -4.79 -16.24 -17.13
N LYS A 117 -4.12 -15.50 -18.04
CA LYS A 117 -4.39 -14.09 -18.28
C LYS A 117 -5.84 -13.85 -18.67
N LYS A 118 -6.36 -14.63 -19.64
CA LYS A 118 -7.75 -14.54 -20.11
C LYS A 118 -8.77 -14.84 -18.99
N ARG A 119 -8.43 -15.70 -18.06
CA ARG A 119 -9.30 -16.08 -16.94
C ARG A 119 -9.24 -15.11 -15.77
N LEU A 120 -8.04 -14.68 -15.36
CA LEU A 120 -7.81 -13.98 -14.10
C LEU A 120 -7.81 -12.45 -14.22
N LEU A 121 -7.32 -11.88 -15.34
CA LEU A 121 -7.25 -10.43 -15.48
C LEU A 121 -8.62 -9.74 -15.61
N PRO A 122 -9.62 -10.28 -16.36
CA PRO A 122 -10.89 -9.59 -16.52
C PRO A 122 -11.66 -9.34 -15.21
N PRO A 123 -11.84 -10.30 -14.28
CA PRO A 123 -12.54 -10.03 -13.02
C PRO A 123 -11.78 -9.02 -12.14
N ILE A 124 -10.43 -9.02 -12.16
CA ILE A 124 -9.62 -8.01 -11.47
C ILE A 124 -9.87 -6.63 -12.10
N ALA A 125 -9.85 -6.53 -13.42
CA ALA A 125 -10.05 -5.28 -14.15
C ALA A 125 -11.43 -4.64 -13.90
N ARG A 126 -12.46 -5.48 -13.74
CA ARG A 126 -13.83 -5.04 -13.41
C ARG A 126 -14.08 -4.81 -11.91
N GLY A 127 -13.04 -5.02 -11.07
CA GLY A 127 -13.18 -4.86 -9.61
C GLY A 127 -14.16 -5.83 -8.97
N GLU A 128 -14.38 -6.99 -9.59
CA GLU A 128 -15.31 -8.03 -9.12
C GLU A 128 -14.71 -8.93 -8.04
N VAL A 129 -13.40 -8.91 -7.88
CA VAL A 129 -12.65 -9.73 -6.92
C VAL A 129 -11.70 -8.86 -6.10
N GLN A 130 -11.57 -9.22 -4.82
CA GLN A 130 -10.63 -8.60 -3.87
C GLN A 130 -9.48 -9.55 -3.60
N TYR A 131 -8.26 -9.04 -3.65
CA TYR A 131 -7.06 -9.81 -3.32
C TYR A 131 -6.48 -9.45 -1.96
N CYS A 132 -5.87 -10.43 -1.31
CA CYS A 132 -4.90 -10.21 -0.23
C CYS A 132 -3.54 -10.82 -0.60
N GLN A 133 -2.49 -10.46 0.14
CA GLN A 133 -1.12 -10.90 -0.12
C GLN A 133 -0.65 -11.87 0.95
N GLY A 134 -0.49 -13.15 0.62
CA GLY A 134 -0.04 -14.23 1.51
C GLY A 134 1.46 -14.48 1.43
N TRP A 135 2.28 -13.56 1.96
CA TRP A 135 3.74 -13.67 1.88
C TRP A 135 4.39 -13.88 3.24
N SER A 136 4.24 -12.93 4.15
CA SER A 136 4.90 -12.93 5.47
C SER A 136 4.48 -14.09 6.36
N GLU A 137 5.43 -14.60 7.14
CA GLU A 137 5.21 -15.63 8.17
C GLU A 137 5.75 -15.15 9.52
N PRO A 138 5.39 -15.80 10.65
CA PRO A 138 5.85 -15.39 11.99
C PRO A 138 7.38 -15.19 12.09
N ASN A 139 8.15 -15.99 11.36
CA ASN A 139 9.62 -15.93 11.35
C ASN A 139 10.22 -15.50 9.99
N ALA A 140 9.41 -15.03 9.04
CA ALA A 140 9.84 -14.63 7.71
C ALA A 140 9.13 -13.36 7.23
N GLY A 141 9.52 -12.21 7.78
CA GLY A 141 9.12 -10.87 7.35
C GLY A 141 10.21 -10.23 6.51
N SER A 142 11.21 -9.59 7.13
CA SER A 142 12.37 -9.01 6.42
C SER A 142 13.20 -10.07 5.68
N ASP A 143 13.34 -11.29 6.25
CA ASP A 143 13.93 -12.45 5.57
C ASP A 143 12.84 -13.30 4.90
N LEU A 144 12.05 -12.69 4.02
CA LEU A 144 10.93 -13.35 3.33
C LEU A 144 11.37 -14.59 2.55
N ALA A 145 12.61 -14.60 2.05
CA ALA A 145 13.18 -15.73 1.31
C ALA A 145 13.27 -17.02 2.15
N SER A 146 13.20 -16.92 3.48
CA SER A 146 13.26 -18.05 4.42
C SER A 146 11.90 -18.66 4.78
N LEU A 147 10.81 -18.22 4.14
CA LEU A 147 9.45 -18.71 4.39
C LEU A 147 9.35 -20.24 4.32
N LYS A 148 8.44 -20.81 5.13
CA LYS A 148 8.32 -22.26 5.34
C LYS A 148 6.98 -22.86 4.92
N THR A 149 5.93 -22.06 4.68
CA THR A 149 4.66 -22.56 4.12
C THR A 149 4.98 -23.38 2.87
N THR A 150 4.61 -24.66 2.87
CA THR A 150 4.89 -25.59 1.77
C THR A 150 3.72 -25.68 0.80
N ALA A 151 4.01 -26.01 -0.46
CA ALA A 151 3.06 -26.36 -1.49
C ALA A 151 3.62 -27.57 -2.25
N ILE A 152 3.34 -28.78 -1.75
CA ILE A 152 3.92 -30.02 -2.29
C ILE A 152 3.00 -30.59 -3.36
N LYS A 153 3.57 -30.91 -4.52
CA LYS A 153 2.81 -31.45 -5.66
C LYS A 153 2.39 -32.89 -5.40
N GLU A 154 1.08 -33.16 -5.53
CA GLU A 154 0.44 -34.48 -5.47
C GLU A 154 -0.54 -34.63 -6.65
N GLY A 155 -0.10 -35.34 -7.71
CA GLY A 155 -0.86 -35.43 -8.97
C GLY A 155 -1.04 -34.06 -9.62
N ASP A 156 -2.29 -33.68 -9.87
CA ASP A 156 -2.66 -32.40 -10.51
C ASP A 156 -2.83 -31.25 -9.48
N TYR A 157 -2.54 -31.52 -8.21
CA TYR A 157 -2.72 -30.55 -7.11
C TYR A 157 -1.42 -30.27 -6.36
N TYR A 158 -1.36 -29.09 -5.77
CA TYR A 158 -0.41 -28.75 -4.71
C TYR A 158 -1.15 -28.77 -3.38
N VAL A 159 -0.62 -29.53 -2.42
CA VAL A 159 -1.12 -29.57 -1.04
C VAL A 159 -0.37 -28.54 -0.22
N VAL A 160 -1.09 -27.53 0.27
CA VAL A 160 -0.51 -26.41 0.99
C VAL A 160 -0.69 -26.57 2.48
N ASN A 161 0.42 -26.43 3.22
CA ASN A 161 0.46 -26.48 4.67
C ASN A 161 1.35 -25.36 5.22
N GLY A 162 0.86 -24.63 6.22
CA GLY A 162 1.63 -23.57 6.88
C GLY A 162 0.78 -22.44 7.44
N GLN A 163 1.44 -21.31 7.69
CA GLN A 163 0.81 -20.13 8.29
C GLN A 163 1.36 -18.86 7.66
N LYS A 164 0.47 -17.93 7.37
CA LYS A 164 0.80 -16.56 7.00
C LYS A 164 0.31 -15.59 8.08
N ILE A 165 1.02 -14.48 8.25
CA ILE A 165 0.70 -13.48 9.29
C ILE A 165 0.79 -12.06 8.73
N TRP A 166 0.12 -11.13 9.39
CA TRP A 166 0.01 -9.72 8.99
C TRP A 166 -0.67 -9.55 7.64
N ILE A 167 -1.60 -10.45 7.30
CA ILE A 167 -2.28 -10.41 6.02
C ILE A 167 -3.40 -9.35 6.07
N THR A 168 -3.17 -8.23 5.40
CA THR A 168 -4.15 -7.15 5.29
C THR A 168 -5.40 -7.65 4.59
N ALA A 169 -6.55 -7.39 5.19
CA ALA A 169 -7.87 -7.64 4.62
C ALA A 169 -8.17 -9.09 4.18
N ALA A 170 -7.46 -10.12 4.71
CA ALA A 170 -7.75 -11.51 4.34
C ALA A 170 -9.21 -11.94 4.62
N HIS A 171 -9.86 -11.32 5.60
CA HIS A 171 -11.27 -11.55 5.95
C HIS A 171 -12.28 -10.93 4.95
N ARG A 172 -11.81 -10.15 3.98
CA ARG A 172 -12.59 -9.52 2.90
C ARG A 172 -12.16 -9.98 1.51
N ALA A 173 -11.09 -10.79 1.44
CA ALA A 173 -10.50 -11.19 0.18
C ALA A 173 -11.17 -12.45 -0.39
N ASP A 174 -11.44 -12.42 -1.70
CA ASP A 174 -11.87 -13.59 -2.47
C ASP A 174 -10.68 -14.47 -2.83
N HIS A 175 -9.54 -13.85 -3.11
CA HIS A 175 -8.33 -14.55 -3.53
C HIS A 175 -7.09 -14.07 -2.76
N MET A 176 -6.10 -14.97 -2.68
CA MET A 176 -4.78 -14.65 -2.12
C MET A 176 -3.67 -14.81 -3.15
N PHE A 177 -2.83 -13.80 -3.26
CA PHE A 177 -1.53 -13.86 -3.92
C PHE A 177 -0.54 -14.56 -2.98
N LEU A 178 -0.46 -15.90 -3.06
CA LEU A 178 0.33 -16.73 -2.16
C LEU A 178 1.73 -16.95 -2.70
N LEU A 179 2.74 -16.81 -1.82
CA LEU A 179 4.11 -17.29 -2.03
C LEU A 179 4.36 -18.46 -1.10
N ALA A 180 4.66 -19.65 -1.67
CA ALA A 180 4.89 -20.87 -0.91
C ALA A 180 6.10 -21.66 -1.45
N ARG A 181 6.61 -22.60 -0.63
CA ARG A 181 7.79 -23.42 -0.94
C ARG A 181 7.36 -24.72 -1.62
N THR A 182 7.69 -24.84 -2.89
CA THR A 182 7.43 -26.03 -3.71
C THR A 182 8.57 -27.04 -3.64
N ASP A 183 9.81 -26.59 -3.36
CA ASP A 183 10.97 -27.46 -3.18
C ASP A 183 11.66 -27.17 -1.83
N PRO A 184 11.35 -27.97 -0.79
CA PRO A 184 11.98 -27.83 0.54
C PRO A 184 13.49 -28.15 0.58
N SER A 185 14.03 -28.79 -0.44
CA SER A 185 15.48 -29.10 -0.51
C SER A 185 16.30 -27.86 -0.79
N GLN A 186 15.71 -26.84 -1.42
CA GLN A 186 16.35 -25.57 -1.73
C GLN A 186 16.28 -24.60 -0.55
N LYS A 187 17.32 -23.78 -0.43
CA LYS A 187 17.42 -22.79 0.66
C LYS A 187 17.05 -21.40 0.16
N ARG A 188 16.63 -20.54 1.10
CA ARG A 188 16.29 -19.13 0.86
C ARG A 188 15.25 -18.96 -0.25
N GLY A 189 15.47 -18.05 -1.19
CA GLY A 189 14.57 -17.78 -2.30
C GLY A 189 14.48 -18.88 -3.38
N GLY A 190 15.31 -19.93 -3.32
CA GLY A 190 15.14 -21.11 -4.16
C GLY A 190 13.92 -21.94 -3.74
N GLY A 191 13.31 -22.66 -4.69
CA GLY A 191 12.19 -23.54 -4.42
C GLY A 191 10.90 -22.83 -3.99
N LEU A 192 10.73 -21.55 -4.31
CA LEU A 192 9.50 -20.79 -4.08
C LEU A 192 8.68 -20.66 -5.35
N SER A 193 7.36 -20.76 -5.22
CA SER A 193 6.41 -20.59 -6.31
C SER A 193 5.26 -19.68 -5.90
N VAL A 194 4.61 -19.10 -6.89
CA VAL A 194 3.47 -18.18 -6.74
C VAL A 194 2.19 -18.90 -7.11
N PHE A 195 1.14 -18.67 -6.32
CA PHE A 195 -0.18 -19.26 -6.54
C PHE A 195 -1.28 -18.19 -6.45
N ASN A 196 -2.33 -18.36 -7.26
CA ASN A 196 -3.64 -17.78 -7.07
C ASN A 196 -4.46 -18.73 -6.17
N VAL A 197 -4.87 -18.29 -5.01
CA VAL A 197 -5.59 -19.13 -4.04
C VAL A 197 -6.98 -18.56 -3.82
N ASP A 198 -8.01 -19.38 -4.09
CA ASP A 198 -9.37 -19.06 -3.67
C ASP A 198 -9.47 -19.20 -2.14
N MET A 199 -9.86 -18.12 -1.47
CA MET A 199 -9.95 -18.08 -0.01
C MET A 199 -11.10 -18.91 0.57
N ALA A 200 -12.02 -19.36 -0.27
CA ALA A 200 -13.12 -20.27 0.14
C ALA A 200 -12.71 -21.76 0.15
N LEU A 201 -11.48 -22.11 -0.25
CA LEU A 201 -11.02 -23.50 -0.27
C LEU A 201 -11.04 -24.13 1.15
N PRO A 202 -11.47 -25.39 1.27
CA PRO A 202 -11.41 -26.13 2.55
C PRO A 202 -9.98 -26.18 3.10
N GLY A 203 -9.85 -26.04 4.43
CA GLY A 203 -8.55 -26.06 5.11
C GLY A 203 -7.90 -24.68 5.28
N ILE A 204 -8.52 -23.62 4.76
CA ILE A 204 -8.10 -22.23 5.03
C ILE A 204 -8.86 -21.72 6.25
N GLU A 205 -8.11 -21.24 7.25
CA GLU A 205 -8.68 -20.57 8.43
C GLU A 205 -8.08 -19.17 8.55
N VAL A 206 -8.95 -18.16 8.62
CA VAL A 206 -8.58 -16.76 8.79
C VAL A 206 -8.86 -16.32 10.23
N ARG A 207 -7.84 -15.88 10.95
CA ARG A 207 -7.95 -15.40 12.34
C ARG A 207 -7.63 -13.92 12.43
N PRO A 208 -8.44 -13.10 13.11
CA PRO A 208 -8.21 -11.68 13.22
C PRO A 208 -7.01 -11.36 14.10
N ILE A 209 -6.23 -10.36 13.66
CA ILE A 209 -5.26 -9.66 14.50
C ILE A 209 -5.78 -8.24 14.67
N LYS A 210 -6.06 -7.86 15.92
CA LYS A 210 -6.43 -6.48 16.23
C LYS A 210 -5.19 -5.61 16.25
N TYR A 211 -5.26 -4.48 15.58
CA TYR A 211 -4.22 -3.46 15.61
C TYR A 211 -4.18 -2.76 16.98
N MET A 212 -3.19 -1.88 17.22
CA MET A 212 -3.02 -1.23 18.53
C MET A 212 -4.19 -0.28 18.92
N ASN A 213 -4.94 0.22 17.93
CA ASN A 213 -6.19 0.97 18.12
C ASN A 213 -7.42 0.06 18.28
N GLY A 214 -7.24 -1.27 18.36
CA GLY A 214 -8.34 -2.23 18.51
C GLY A 214 -9.03 -2.63 17.20
N VAL A 215 -8.68 -2.01 16.08
CA VAL A 215 -9.30 -2.26 14.77
C VAL A 215 -8.81 -3.59 14.18
N HIS A 216 -9.72 -4.34 13.54
CA HIS A 216 -9.40 -5.56 12.81
C HIS A 216 -9.04 -5.23 11.37
N LEU A 217 -7.74 -5.16 11.08
CA LEU A 217 -7.19 -4.94 9.73
C LEU A 217 -6.37 -6.13 9.26
N TYR A 218 -5.56 -6.70 10.14
CA TYR A 218 -4.63 -7.78 9.82
C TYR A 218 -5.17 -9.14 10.25
N ASN A 219 -4.62 -10.18 9.65
CA ASN A 219 -5.02 -11.55 9.92
C ASN A 219 -3.83 -12.49 9.97
N GLU A 220 -3.97 -13.57 10.74
CA GLU A 220 -3.28 -14.83 10.51
C GLU A 220 -4.12 -15.67 9.54
N VAL A 221 -3.45 -16.40 8.66
CA VAL A 221 -4.11 -17.35 7.74
C VAL A 221 -3.39 -18.69 7.84
N PHE A 222 -4.12 -19.71 8.25
CA PHE A 222 -3.62 -21.07 8.39
C PHE A 222 -4.06 -21.91 7.20
N PHE A 223 -3.16 -22.77 6.75
CA PHE A 223 -3.40 -23.74 5.67
C PHE A 223 -3.18 -25.13 6.23
N THR A 224 -4.21 -25.97 6.16
CA THR A 224 -4.16 -27.39 6.57
C THR A 224 -4.66 -28.24 5.41
N ASP A 225 -3.75 -28.92 4.74
CA ASP A 225 -3.97 -29.78 3.59
C ASP A 225 -4.82 -29.15 2.47
N VAL A 226 -4.62 -27.83 2.23
CA VAL A 226 -5.34 -27.08 1.22
C VAL A 226 -4.89 -27.52 -0.16
N LYS A 227 -5.85 -28.02 -0.98
CA LYS A 227 -5.56 -28.49 -2.33
C LYS A 227 -5.77 -27.40 -3.35
N ILE A 228 -4.70 -26.96 -4.01
CA ILE A 228 -4.69 -25.97 -5.09
C ILE A 228 -4.37 -26.69 -6.39
N HIS A 229 -5.24 -26.59 -7.39
CA HIS A 229 -4.99 -27.19 -8.71
C HIS A 229 -3.76 -26.56 -9.38
N GLU A 230 -2.97 -27.34 -10.12
CA GLU A 230 -1.72 -26.86 -10.73
C GLU A 230 -1.91 -25.69 -11.70
N SER A 231 -3.12 -25.55 -12.29
CA SER A 231 -3.45 -24.39 -13.14
C SER A 231 -3.48 -23.05 -12.40
N GLU A 232 -3.49 -23.06 -11.07
CA GLU A 232 -3.44 -21.87 -10.22
C GLU A 232 -1.99 -21.46 -9.86
N ARG A 233 -0.98 -22.25 -10.23
CA ARG A 233 0.43 -21.85 -10.12
C ARG A 233 0.79 -20.87 -11.23
N ILE A 234 1.27 -19.70 -10.84
CA ILE A 234 1.64 -18.63 -11.78
C ILE A 234 3.11 -18.74 -12.15
N GLY A 235 3.38 -18.74 -13.44
CA GLY A 235 4.74 -18.82 -13.98
C GLY A 235 5.47 -20.15 -13.71
N PRO A 236 6.77 -20.23 -13.95
CA PRO A 236 7.55 -21.45 -13.76
C PRO A 236 7.69 -21.82 -12.27
N GLU A 237 7.65 -23.13 -12.00
CA GLU A 237 7.86 -23.66 -10.65
C GLU A 237 9.24 -23.28 -10.12
N ASN A 238 9.35 -23.03 -8.81
CA ASN A 238 10.58 -22.66 -8.11
C ASN A 238 11.19 -21.30 -8.51
N GLN A 239 10.49 -20.46 -9.30
CA GLN A 239 10.95 -19.13 -9.70
C GLN A 239 10.20 -17.96 -9.00
N GLY A 240 9.36 -18.26 -8.04
CA GLY A 240 8.51 -17.28 -7.34
C GLY A 240 9.29 -16.13 -6.71
N TRP A 241 10.51 -16.36 -6.22
CA TRP A 241 11.35 -15.30 -5.65
C TRP A 241 11.74 -14.21 -6.66
N GLY A 242 12.08 -14.61 -7.88
CA GLY A 242 12.33 -13.66 -8.97
C GLY A 242 11.09 -12.85 -9.30
N MET A 243 9.96 -13.51 -9.43
CA MET A 243 8.66 -12.91 -9.74
C MET A 243 8.24 -11.89 -8.66
N THR A 244 8.38 -12.22 -7.38
CA THR A 244 8.04 -11.28 -6.28
C THR A 244 8.93 -10.04 -6.27
N ARG A 245 10.23 -10.16 -6.61
CA ARG A 245 11.11 -9.00 -6.74
C ARG A 245 10.70 -8.08 -7.87
N ASP A 246 10.31 -8.64 -9.01
CA ASP A 246 9.88 -7.88 -10.17
C ASP A 246 8.53 -7.19 -9.88
N THR A 247 7.59 -7.90 -9.24
CA THR A 247 6.32 -7.35 -8.76
C THR A 247 6.54 -6.15 -7.83
N MET A 248 7.49 -6.24 -6.89
CA MET A 248 7.79 -5.14 -5.97
C MET A 248 8.39 -3.90 -6.67
N ASN A 249 8.78 -3.97 -7.93
CA ASN A 249 9.29 -2.84 -8.70
C ASN A 249 8.20 -2.05 -9.43
N PHE A 250 6.98 -2.61 -9.53
CA PHE A 250 5.85 -1.88 -10.09
C PHE A 250 5.35 -0.84 -9.09
N GLU A 251 5.17 0.37 -9.55
CA GLU A 251 4.57 1.52 -8.87
C GLU A 251 5.03 1.76 -7.42
N ARG A 252 6.30 2.13 -7.25
CA ARG A 252 6.88 2.56 -5.96
C ARG A 252 7.09 4.08 -5.88
N SER A 253 6.25 4.89 -6.55
CA SER A 253 6.45 6.34 -6.55
C SER A 253 6.25 6.97 -5.16
N GLY A 254 5.36 6.39 -4.35
CA GLY A 254 5.04 6.92 -3.03
C GLY A 254 4.26 8.23 -3.04
N ALA A 255 3.76 8.68 -4.20
CA ALA A 255 3.07 9.97 -4.34
C ALA A 255 1.85 10.09 -3.43
N GLY A 256 1.07 9.03 -3.28
CA GLY A 256 -0.08 8.98 -2.39
C GLY A 256 0.29 9.27 -0.92
N ALA A 257 1.43 8.78 -0.45
CA ALA A 257 1.88 9.03 0.92
C ALA A 257 2.09 10.53 1.20
N TYR A 258 2.73 11.25 0.28
CA TYR A 258 2.94 12.70 0.44
C TYR A 258 1.64 13.50 0.32
N ALA A 259 0.70 13.05 -0.49
CA ALA A 259 -0.63 13.66 -0.58
C ALA A 259 -1.44 13.46 0.72
N ALA A 260 -1.37 12.28 1.33
CA ALA A 260 -1.96 12.00 2.64
C ALA A 260 -1.32 12.85 3.74
N ILE A 261 0.01 12.96 3.77
CA ILE A 261 0.75 13.84 4.69
C ILE A 261 0.31 15.29 4.52
N ARG A 262 0.16 15.76 3.29
CA ARG A 262 -0.32 17.11 2.99
C ARG A 262 -1.71 17.36 3.57
N ARG A 263 -2.64 16.43 3.39
CA ARG A 263 -3.99 16.52 3.97
C ARG A 263 -3.94 16.64 5.48
N THR A 264 -3.14 15.80 6.14
CA THR A 264 -2.95 15.85 7.60
C THR A 264 -2.36 17.18 8.05
N LEU A 265 -1.31 17.65 7.36
CA LEU A 265 -0.67 18.93 7.67
C LEU A 265 -1.63 20.12 7.51
N GLU A 266 -2.47 20.13 6.48
CA GLU A 266 -3.48 21.17 6.28
C GLU A 266 -4.53 21.17 7.42
N LYS A 267 -4.97 19.99 7.90
CA LYS A 267 -5.82 19.88 9.11
C LYS A 267 -5.13 20.46 10.36
N LEU A 268 -3.83 20.18 10.53
CA LEU A 268 -3.05 20.72 11.64
C LEU A 268 -2.86 22.24 11.54
N ILE A 269 -2.64 22.77 10.34
CA ILE A 269 -2.54 24.21 10.10
C ILE A 269 -3.85 24.91 10.49
N GLU A 270 -4.99 24.34 10.15
CA GLU A 270 -6.29 24.89 10.55
C GLU A 270 -6.50 24.78 12.06
N TYR A 271 -6.15 23.67 12.67
CA TYR A 271 -6.19 23.49 14.12
C TYR A 271 -5.38 24.57 14.86
N VAL A 272 -4.14 24.85 14.46
CA VAL A 272 -3.31 25.85 15.16
C VAL A 272 -3.78 27.28 14.94
N LYS A 273 -4.48 27.58 13.83
CA LYS A 273 -5.08 28.89 13.56
C LYS A 273 -6.31 29.15 14.40
N THR A 274 -7.03 28.12 14.79
CA THR A 274 -8.31 28.23 15.50
C THR A 274 -8.21 27.92 16.99
N THR A 275 -7.14 27.25 17.43
CA THR A 275 -6.94 26.82 18.82
C THR A 275 -6.11 27.85 19.61
N ARG A 276 -6.58 28.17 20.82
CA ARG A 276 -5.88 29.06 21.75
C ARG A 276 -5.26 28.28 22.91
N ARG A 277 -4.06 28.70 23.32
CA ARG A 277 -3.38 28.26 24.54
C ARG A 277 -2.85 29.50 25.29
N ASN A 278 -3.16 29.63 26.57
CA ASN A 278 -2.74 30.79 27.35
C ASN A 278 -3.17 32.15 26.73
N GLY A 279 -4.37 32.20 26.13
CA GLY A 279 -4.92 33.42 25.52
C GLY A 279 -4.43 33.73 24.09
N LYS A 280 -3.41 33.05 23.56
CA LYS A 280 -2.86 33.25 22.22
C LYS A 280 -3.22 32.08 21.31
N PHE A 281 -3.37 32.33 20.03
CA PHE A 281 -3.48 31.25 19.04
C PHE A 281 -2.17 30.45 18.95
N LEU A 282 -2.25 29.13 18.75
CA LEU A 282 -1.07 28.29 18.55
C LEU A 282 -0.26 28.75 17.32
N SER A 283 -0.94 29.30 16.33
CA SER A 283 -0.29 29.89 15.14
C SER A 283 0.55 31.14 15.40
N GLU A 284 0.42 31.76 16.57
CA GLU A 284 1.26 32.89 16.98
C GLU A 284 2.59 32.45 17.60
N ASP A 285 2.71 31.16 18.02
CA ASP A 285 3.94 30.61 18.57
C ASP A 285 4.97 30.41 17.47
N PRO A 286 6.15 31.07 17.55
CA PRO A 286 7.19 30.96 16.53
C PRO A 286 7.75 29.53 16.37
N LEU A 287 7.78 28.71 17.44
CA LEU A 287 8.25 27.32 17.37
C LEU A 287 7.25 26.44 16.60
N VAL A 288 5.94 26.61 16.85
CA VAL A 288 4.90 25.92 16.08
C VAL A 288 4.99 26.28 14.60
N ARG A 289 5.13 27.57 14.29
CA ARG A 289 5.28 28.05 12.90
C ARG A 289 6.50 27.46 12.22
N GLN A 290 7.65 27.45 12.89
CA GLN A 290 8.89 26.91 12.35
C GLN A 290 8.79 25.41 12.08
N LYS A 291 8.20 24.62 13.00
CA LYS A 291 7.98 23.18 12.80
C LYS A 291 7.07 22.90 11.61
N ILE A 292 5.95 23.61 11.48
CA ILE A 292 5.04 23.50 10.33
C ILE A 292 5.77 23.82 9.03
N ALA A 293 6.52 24.93 8.98
CA ALA A 293 7.26 25.31 7.77
C ALA A 293 8.29 24.26 7.35
N ARG A 294 9.00 23.67 8.32
CA ARG A 294 9.96 22.59 8.07
C ARG A 294 9.28 21.32 7.54
N ILE A 295 8.20 20.89 8.17
CA ILE A 295 7.43 19.72 7.73
C ILE A 295 6.88 19.95 6.32
N TYR A 296 6.38 21.16 6.03
CA TYR A 296 5.88 21.50 4.70
C TYR A 296 6.97 21.43 3.65
N ALA A 297 8.16 21.98 3.94
CA ALA A 297 9.31 21.90 3.04
C ALA A 297 9.76 20.45 2.79
N ASP A 298 9.82 19.63 3.83
CA ASP A 298 10.15 18.20 3.73
C ASP A 298 9.09 17.45 2.90
N MET A 299 7.81 17.76 3.07
CA MET A 299 6.73 17.16 2.29
C MET A 299 6.84 17.49 0.80
N GLU A 300 7.11 18.74 0.44
CA GLU A 300 7.32 19.13 -0.96
C GLU A 300 8.60 18.51 -1.56
N ALA A 301 9.68 18.40 -0.76
CA ALA A 301 10.87 17.68 -1.19
C ALA A 301 10.60 16.20 -1.47
N GLY A 302 9.86 15.54 -0.58
CA GLY A 302 9.43 14.15 -0.76
C GLY A 302 8.53 13.95 -1.97
N ARG A 303 7.58 14.87 -2.18
CA ARG A 303 6.75 14.88 -3.38
C ARG A 303 7.61 14.97 -4.66
N ALA A 304 8.65 15.81 -4.67
CA ALA A 304 9.57 15.90 -5.80
C ALA A 304 10.36 14.60 -6.02
N LEU A 305 10.69 13.84 -4.96
CA LEU A 305 11.28 12.50 -5.10
C LEU A 305 10.34 11.53 -5.83
N SER A 306 9.04 11.55 -5.52
CA SER A 306 8.04 10.71 -6.21
C SER A 306 7.96 11.02 -7.71
N TYR A 307 7.95 12.29 -8.07
CA TYR A 307 7.97 12.72 -9.48
C TYR A 307 9.26 12.30 -10.19
N ARG A 308 10.40 12.35 -9.49
CA ARG A 308 11.68 11.87 -10.02
C ARG A 308 11.63 10.36 -10.31
N ILE A 309 10.98 9.56 -9.45
CA ILE A 309 10.84 8.11 -9.66
C ILE A 309 10.03 7.84 -10.93
N ALA A 310 8.86 8.44 -11.08
CA ALA A 310 8.03 8.29 -12.27
C ALA A 310 8.81 8.68 -13.55
N TRP A 311 9.54 9.80 -13.50
CA TRP A 311 10.37 10.23 -14.62
C TRP A 311 11.49 9.24 -14.96
N LEU A 312 12.15 8.63 -13.96
CA LEU A 312 13.17 7.60 -14.17
C LEU A 312 12.57 6.35 -14.82
N GLN A 313 11.38 5.95 -14.41
CA GLN A 313 10.65 4.81 -14.97
C GLN A 313 10.28 5.07 -16.43
N GLU A 314 9.70 6.23 -16.75
CA GLU A 314 9.36 6.61 -18.15
C GLU A 314 10.59 6.67 -19.07
N LYS A 315 11.77 6.99 -18.54
CA LYS A 315 13.03 6.99 -19.31
C LYS A 315 13.66 5.59 -19.42
N GLY A 316 13.01 4.54 -18.94
CA GLY A 316 13.55 3.17 -18.97
C GLY A 316 14.76 2.96 -18.05
N ASN A 317 15.02 3.88 -17.12
CA ASN A 317 16.17 3.84 -16.22
C ASN A 317 15.87 3.00 -14.98
N LEU A 318 15.39 1.77 -15.20
CA LEU A 318 14.94 0.84 -14.14
C LEU A 318 16.05 0.46 -13.16
N ARG A 319 17.33 0.60 -13.56
CA ARG A 319 18.48 0.24 -12.70
C ARG A 319 18.58 1.08 -11.43
N PHE A 320 18.15 2.35 -11.47
CA PHE A 320 18.17 3.25 -10.30
C PHE A 320 16.82 3.30 -9.57
N SER A 321 15.77 2.75 -10.17
CA SER A 321 14.41 2.78 -9.62
C SER A 321 14.29 2.14 -8.22
N PRO A 322 14.88 0.95 -7.94
CA PRO A 322 14.75 0.33 -6.62
C PRO A 322 15.34 1.17 -5.48
N ALA A 323 16.50 1.81 -5.69
CA ALA A 323 17.10 2.68 -4.68
C ALA A 323 16.30 3.97 -4.49
N ALA A 324 15.85 4.60 -5.58
CA ALA A 324 15.02 5.80 -5.52
C ALA A 324 13.66 5.53 -4.84
N ALA A 325 13.05 4.38 -5.11
CA ALA A 325 11.84 3.95 -4.43
C ALA A 325 12.06 3.73 -2.93
N SER A 326 13.20 3.13 -2.55
CA SER A 326 13.61 2.95 -1.16
C SER A 326 13.85 4.29 -0.45
N GLU A 327 14.51 5.25 -1.11
CA GLU A 327 14.69 6.63 -0.61
C GLU A 327 13.33 7.28 -0.32
N SER A 328 12.39 7.22 -1.27
CA SER A 328 11.05 7.79 -1.11
C SER A 328 10.28 7.11 0.03
N LYS A 329 10.34 5.77 0.14
CA LYS A 329 9.65 5.03 1.21
C LYS A 329 10.19 5.41 2.59
N VAL A 330 11.49 5.41 2.79
CA VAL A 330 12.12 5.81 4.07
C VAL A 330 11.73 7.24 4.42
N PHE A 331 11.87 8.16 3.48
CA PHE A 331 11.58 9.57 3.71
C PHE A 331 10.10 9.82 4.03
N ALA A 332 9.16 9.20 3.29
CA ALA A 332 7.73 9.35 3.50
C ALA A 332 7.29 8.80 4.86
N THR A 333 7.74 7.59 5.23
CA THR A 333 7.30 6.97 6.49
C THR A 333 7.88 7.67 7.72
N GLU A 334 9.12 8.14 7.68
CA GLU A 334 9.71 8.93 8.76
C GLU A 334 9.13 10.34 8.84
N LEU A 335 8.76 10.95 7.71
CA LEU A 335 8.04 12.21 7.69
C LEU A 335 6.64 12.03 8.29
N SER A 336 5.93 10.94 7.97
CA SER A 336 4.63 10.62 8.55
C SER A 336 4.69 10.52 10.08
N GLN A 337 5.71 9.83 10.63
CA GLN A 337 5.93 9.79 12.08
C GLN A 337 6.19 11.18 12.66
N ARG A 338 7.06 11.98 12.05
CA ARG A 338 7.34 13.36 12.52
C ARG A 338 6.10 14.26 12.51
N VAL A 339 5.20 14.09 11.53
CA VAL A 339 3.93 14.82 11.49
C VAL A 339 3.01 14.36 12.60
N ALA A 340 2.92 13.07 12.85
CA ALA A 340 2.11 12.47 13.90
C ALA A 340 2.61 12.88 15.30
N ASP A 341 3.92 12.79 15.56
CA ASP A 341 4.56 13.26 16.79
C ASP A 341 4.25 14.73 17.04
N PHE A 342 4.41 15.57 16.02
CA PHE A 342 4.12 16.99 16.13
C PHE A 342 2.64 17.25 16.43
N ALA A 343 1.72 16.51 15.83
CA ALA A 343 0.30 16.62 16.09
C ALA A 343 -0.02 16.36 17.58
N ILE A 344 0.49 15.25 18.13
CA ILE A 344 0.30 14.90 19.53
C ILE A 344 0.94 15.96 20.45
N GLU A 345 2.16 16.43 20.13
CA GLU A 345 2.85 17.47 20.91
C GLU A 345 2.03 18.77 21.01
N ILE A 346 1.49 19.27 19.89
CA ILE A 346 0.73 20.51 19.88
C ILE A 346 -0.66 20.38 20.51
N MET A 347 -1.25 19.19 20.51
CA MET A 347 -2.54 18.90 21.13
C MET A 347 -2.41 18.60 22.64
N GLY A 348 -1.22 18.21 23.09
CA GLY A 348 -0.94 17.84 24.46
C GLY A 348 -1.73 16.60 24.88
N LEU A 349 -2.19 16.54 26.14
CA LEU A 349 -2.93 15.38 26.66
C LEU A 349 -4.21 15.06 25.88
N HIS A 350 -4.87 16.06 25.33
CA HIS A 350 -6.07 15.86 24.51
C HIS A 350 -5.76 15.13 23.17
N GLY A 351 -4.54 15.27 22.67
CA GLY A 351 -4.09 14.57 21.45
C GLY A 351 -3.93 13.07 21.62
N GLN A 352 -3.94 12.55 22.84
CA GLN A 352 -3.83 11.12 23.17
C GLN A 352 -5.19 10.45 23.38
N ILE A 353 -6.29 11.19 23.19
CA ILE A 353 -7.65 10.70 23.42
C ILE A 353 -8.23 10.27 22.07
N GLU A 354 -8.63 9.00 21.98
CA GLU A 354 -9.44 8.48 20.89
C GLU A 354 -10.90 8.95 21.06
N HIS A 355 -11.66 9.01 20.00
CA HIS A 355 -13.12 9.18 19.90
C HIS A 355 -13.86 9.73 21.13
N SER A 356 -13.71 11.01 21.39
CA SER A 356 -14.34 11.69 22.53
C SER A 356 -14.63 13.15 22.18
N LYS A 357 -15.61 13.76 22.85
CA LYS A 357 -15.84 15.20 22.76
C LYS A 357 -14.62 16.07 23.16
N TRP A 358 -13.64 15.47 23.81
CA TRP A 358 -12.38 16.12 24.22
C TRP A 358 -11.24 15.87 23.24
N SER A 359 -11.46 15.01 22.24
CA SER A 359 -10.47 14.61 21.25
C SER A 359 -10.40 15.64 20.13
N PRO A 360 -9.28 16.35 19.94
CA PRO A 360 -9.14 17.25 18.80
C PRO A 360 -9.23 16.47 17.49
N LEU A 361 -9.93 17.05 16.50
CA LEU A 361 -10.09 16.43 15.18
C LEU A 361 -10.64 14.99 15.26
N ASP A 362 -11.55 14.75 16.21
CA ASP A 362 -12.24 13.45 16.43
C ASP A 362 -11.29 12.24 16.62
N GLY A 363 -10.06 12.47 17.11
CA GLY A 363 -9.08 11.42 17.33
C GLY A 363 -8.22 11.06 16.11
N ALA A 364 -8.45 11.66 14.95
CA ALA A 364 -7.71 11.33 13.72
C ALA A 364 -6.18 11.44 13.86
N MET A 365 -5.69 12.25 14.80
CA MET A 365 -4.24 12.42 14.99
C MET A 365 -3.62 11.29 15.81
N ILE A 366 -4.31 10.77 16.82
CA ILE A 366 -3.83 9.60 17.58
C ILE A 366 -3.89 8.34 16.72
N GLU A 367 -4.94 8.17 15.92
CA GLU A 367 -5.04 7.08 14.96
C GLU A 367 -3.88 7.14 13.93
N GLY A 368 -3.64 8.32 13.36
CA GLY A 368 -2.49 8.53 12.47
C GLY A 368 -1.13 8.28 13.14
N TYR A 369 -0.99 8.58 14.43
CA TYR A 369 0.21 8.28 15.20
C TYR A 369 0.43 6.77 15.33
N GLN A 370 -0.58 6.04 15.74
CA GLN A 370 -0.54 4.58 15.89
C GLN A 370 -0.23 3.88 14.56
N ALA A 371 -0.88 4.30 13.47
CA ALA A 371 -0.63 3.75 12.13
C ALA A 371 0.78 4.05 11.61
N SER A 372 1.36 5.22 11.95
CA SER A 372 2.69 5.61 11.52
C SER A 372 3.80 4.69 12.02
N ILE A 373 3.59 4.01 13.16
CA ILE A 373 4.53 3.05 13.74
C ILE A 373 4.69 1.83 12.84
N ALA A 374 3.59 1.30 12.27
CA ALA A 374 3.66 0.18 11.34
C ALA A 374 4.25 0.57 9.98
N ALA A 375 4.10 1.82 9.57
CA ALA A 375 4.55 2.30 8.26
C ALA A 375 6.06 2.15 8.04
N VAL A 376 6.89 2.24 9.09
CA VAL A 376 8.34 2.03 8.99
C VAL A 376 8.73 0.55 8.95
N ILE A 377 7.79 -0.37 9.23
CA ILE A 377 8.01 -1.81 9.35
C ILE A 377 7.54 -2.55 8.10
N TYR A 378 6.29 -2.33 7.65
CA TYR A 378 5.72 -3.05 6.51
C TYR A 378 6.32 -2.61 5.16
N ALA A 379 6.07 -3.38 4.10
CA ALA A 379 6.57 -3.19 2.73
C ALA A 379 8.11 -3.07 2.67
N GLY A 380 8.80 -3.86 3.49
CA GLY A 380 10.24 -3.77 3.72
C GLY A 380 10.59 -2.69 4.73
N SER A 381 11.10 -3.11 5.91
CA SER A 381 11.43 -2.16 6.99
C SER A 381 12.40 -1.07 6.53
N ASN A 382 12.40 0.06 7.22
CA ASN A 382 13.29 1.16 6.85
C ASN A 382 14.78 0.76 6.88
N GLU A 383 15.16 -0.23 7.71
CA GLU A 383 16.49 -0.83 7.74
C GLU A 383 16.79 -1.59 6.44
N ILE A 384 15.82 -2.42 5.96
CA ILE A 384 15.96 -3.12 4.68
C ILE A 384 16.01 -2.13 3.51
N GLN A 385 15.19 -1.09 3.54
CA GLN A 385 15.22 -0.04 2.50
C GLN A 385 16.56 0.70 2.48
N ARG A 386 17.15 1.02 3.65
CA ARG A 386 18.49 1.60 3.74
C ARG A 386 19.57 0.66 3.21
N ASN A 387 19.44 -0.64 3.43
CA ASN A 387 20.34 -1.63 2.83
C ASN A 387 20.24 -1.63 1.29
N ILE A 388 19.02 -1.52 0.74
CA ILE A 388 18.82 -1.42 -0.72
C ILE A 388 19.47 -0.13 -1.26
N ILE A 389 19.31 1.00 -0.58
CA ILE A 389 19.96 2.26 -0.95
C ILE A 389 21.48 2.08 -0.95
N ALA A 390 22.04 1.47 0.09
CA ALA A 390 23.47 1.23 0.22
C ALA A 390 24.00 0.31 -0.90
N TRP A 391 23.35 -0.83 -1.13
CA TRP A 391 23.86 -1.84 -2.05
C TRP A 391 23.56 -1.52 -3.52
N VAL A 392 22.35 -1.05 -3.82
CA VAL A 392 21.89 -0.82 -5.20
C VAL A 392 22.15 0.64 -5.61
N GLY A 393 21.89 1.59 -4.73
CA GLY A 393 22.04 3.01 -5.00
C GLY A 393 23.50 3.46 -4.97
N LEU A 394 24.23 3.09 -3.92
CA LEU A 394 25.61 3.54 -3.69
C LEU A 394 26.67 2.52 -4.11
N GLY A 395 26.27 1.29 -4.47
CA GLY A 395 27.21 0.22 -4.86
C GLY A 395 28.10 -0.28 -3.72
N LEU A 396 27.69 -0.07 -2.45
CA LEU A 396 28.45 -0.53 -1.29
C LEU A 396 28.42 -2.07 -1.18
N PRO A 397 29.48 -2.69 -0.63
CA PRO A 397 29.54 -4.13 -0.51
C PRO A 397 28.49 -4.66 0.48
N ARG A 398 27.92 -5.81 0.15
CA ARG A 398 27.06 -6.54 1.10
C ARG A 398 27.90 -7.19 2.17
N LEU A 399 27.42 -7.17 3.42
CA LEU A 399 28.03 -7.93 4.50
C LEU A 399 27.93 -9.44 4.19
N LYS A 400 29.02 -10.19 4.38
CA LYS A 400 29.01 -11.64 4.22
C LYS A 400 27.98 -12.25 5.18
N GLY A 401 27.04 -13.04 4.67
CA GLY A 401 25.98 -13.67 5.44
C GLY A 401 24.62 -12.97 5.43
N MET A 402 24.50 -11.78 4.87
CA MET A 402 23.24 -11.04 4.69
C MET A 402 22.78 -11.07 3.21
N GLY A 403 22.71 -12.20 2.59
CA GLY A 403 22.29 -12.32 1.19
C GLY A 403 21.43 -13.53 0.98
#